data_2037276d4c57e19898592c8f1dbfeeef
#
_entry.id   2037276d4c57e19898592c8f1dbfeeef
#
_cell.length_a   1.000
_cell.length_b   1.000
_cell.length_c   1.000
_cell.angle_alpha   90.00
_cell.angle_beta   90.00
_cell.angle_gamma   90.00
#
_symmetry.space_group_name_H-M   'P 1'
#
loop_
_entity.id
_entity.type
_entity.pdbx_description
1 polymer ?
#
loop_
_entity_poly.entity_id
_entity_poly.type
_entity_poly.pdbx_seq_one_letter_code
_entity_poly.pdbx_strand_id
1 'polypeptide(L)'
;MYFINPFKGLRPTEDKASSVAITSTDQLSKDIVVNHKKNNPWSYLNVFAAENKLKSKEQFELMKKSSILTKDNNNSFYIYKISTENHEQVGIIGVAKLSAYDNLHIRGHEEIYFERAQKRLKQMDNLNAQIGPIYGIYPDNSELTELVKKEINLNPIYSFEALDGCKHEMWIVDEENKVKEICNLFNTINCVYIADGHHRMEALSKLSQFKKHQNPNHTGKEPYNYFMVAIFPQSQARILDYNRLVKDLYGYSTKDFIKEIKKKFIVEKQKNLFKPIKPQTFGMYLDKAWYSLELRERPQPNLFHIINLDINLLHYYLLEPTLGIGDPRYDNRIDFLAGYHGLEEIEKKVDSNEAKLGFSLFATQMENVISFADKKLTMPPKSTWFDPKPLDGLVA
;
A
#
# COMPACT_ATOMS: atom_id res chain seq x y z
N MET A 1 23.00 -17.50 4.11
CA MET A 1 22.15 -17.12 2.97
C MET A 1 21.39 -15.89 3.39
N TYR A 2 21.45 -14.82 2.62
CA TYR A 2 20.91 -13.53 3.02
C TYR A 2 19.38 -13.51 2.96
N PHE A 3 18.79 -12.75 3.87
CA PHE A 3 17.34 -12.53 3.96
C PHE A 3 16.84 -11.69 2.77
N ILE A 4 17.51 -10.56 2.51
CA ILE A 4 17.33 -9.72 1.34
C ILE A 4 18.57 -9.81 0.47
N ASN A 5 18.39 -9.93 -0.83
CA ASN A 5 19.47 -10.17 -1.78
C ASN A 5 19.46 -9.12 -2.89
N PRO A 6 20.63 -8.79 -3.44
CA PRO A 6 20.74 -7.99 -4.66
C PRO A 6 20.26 -8.81 -5.86
N PHE A 7 19.89 -8.13 -6.94
CA PHE A 7 19.44 -8.78 -8.18
C PHE A 7 19.78 -7.93 -9.40
N LYS A 8 19.72 -8.53 -10.60
CA LYS A 8 19.88 -7.83 -11.86
C LYS A 8 18.53 -7.30 -12.32
N GLY A 9 18.23 -6.03 -12.01
CA GLY A 9 16.96 -5.41 -12.35
C GLY A 9 16.79 -5.19 -13.85
N LEU A 10 15.58 -5.38 -14.32
CA LEU A 10 15.13 -4.89 -15.62
C LEU A 10 14.45 -3.54 -15.39
N ARG A 11 15.03 -2.45 -15.91
CA ARG A 11 14.59 -1.10 -15.60
C ARG A 11 14.59 -0.20 -16.82
N PRO A 12 13.78 0.88 -16.84
CA PRO A 12 13.80 1.85 -17.92
C PRO A 12 15.17 2.53 -18.05
N THR A 13 15.46 3.03 -19.25
CA THR A 13 16.57 3.98 -19.43
C THR A 13 16.26 5.29 -18.70
N GLU A 14 17.29 6.05 -18.36
CA GLU A 14 17.15 7.27 -17.56
C GLU A 14 16.13 8.24 -18.14
N ASP A 15 16.19 8.47 -19.46
CA ASP A 15 15.26 9.36 -20.19
C ASP A 15 13.83 8.81 -20.32
N LYS A 16 13.57 7.56 -19.95
CA LYS A 16 12.26 6.90 -20.05
C LYS A 16 11.63 6.61 -18.68
N ALA A 17 12.36 6.73 -17.59
CA ALA A 17 11.86 6.35 -16.26
C ALA A 17 10.52 7.00 -15.91
N SER A 18 10.38 8.32 -16.10
CA SER A 18 9.15 9.08 -15.82
C SER A 18 7.97 8.68 -16.72
N SER A 19 8.25 8.22 -17.95
CA SER A 19 7.20 7.80 -18.88
C SER A 19 6.78 6.34 -18.69
N VAL A 20 7.66 5.50 -18.14
CA VAL A 20 7.42 4.07 -17.93
C VAL A 20 6.77 3.81 -16.57
N ALA A 21 7.34 4.37 -15.52
CA ALA A 21 6.88 4.13 -14.14
C ALA A 21 5.50 4.75 -13.89
N ILE A 22 4.71 4.08 -13.07
CA ILE A 22 3.36 4.52 -12.74
C ILE A 22 3.08 4.42 -11.25
N THR A 23 2.32 5.38 -10.75
CA THR A 23 1.74 5.29 -9.41
C THR A 23 0.57 4.31 -9.39
N SER A 24 0.19 3.86 -8.19
CA SER A 24 -0.97 2.98 -8.01
C SER A 24 -2.22 3.58 -8.65
N THR A 25 -2.92 2.80 -9.48
CA THR A 25 -4.15 3.25 -10.14
C THR A 25 -5.28 3.60 -9.16
N ASP A 26 -5.18 3.14 -7.91
CA ASP A 26 -6.13 3.50 -6.85
C ASP A 26 -6.03 4.99 -6.43
N GLN A 27 -4.93 5.66 -6.79
CA GLN A 27 -4.68 7.07 -6.52
C GLN A 27 -5.09 7.98 -7.69
N LEU A 28 -5.36 7.41 -8.86
CA LEU A 28 -5.63 8.14 -10.08
C LEU A 28 -7.12 8.11 -10.45
N SER A 29 -7.63 9.23 -10.97
CA SER A 29 -8.95 9.23 -11.59
C SER A 29 -8.94 8.43 -12.90
N LYS A 30 -10.11 7.90 -13.28
CA LYS A 30 -10.26 7.13 -14.52
C LYS A 30 -9.81 7.93 -15.75
N ASP A 31 -10.10 9.22 -15.77
CA ASP A 31 -9.74 10.10 -16.88
C ASP A 31 -8.23 10.30 -17.00
N ILE A 32 -7.53 10.45 -15.88
CA ILE A 32 -6.06 10.52 -15.85
C ILE A 32 -5.47 9.24 -16.41
N VAL A 33 -5.96 8.06 -15.95
CA VAL A 33 -5.48 6.76 -16.45
C VAL A 33 -5.68 6.61 -17.95
N VAL A 34 -6.87 6.95 -18.48
CA VAL A 34 -7.19 6.87 -19.91
C VAL A 34 -6.31 7.80 -20.73
N ASN A 35 -6.20 9.07 -20.31
CA ASN A 35 -5.39 10.07 -21.02
C ASN A 35 -3.90 9.71 -21.00
N HIS A 36 -3.39 9.28 -19.85
CA HIS A 36 -1.99 8.88 -19.74
C HIS A 36 -1.65 7.68 -20.62
N LYS A 37 -2.51 6.65 -20.65
CA LYS A 37 -2.34 5.50 -21.57
C LYS A 37 -2.27 5.92 -23.03
N LYS A 38 -3.18 6.81 -23.45
CA LYS A 38 -3.28 7.26 -24.85
C LYS A 38 -2.04 8.05 -25.28
N ASN A 39 -1.54 8.92 -24.41
CA ASN A 39 -0.48 9.86 -24.73
C ASN A 39 0.93 9.30 -24.44
N ASN A 40 1.02 8.18 -23.73
CA ASN A 40 2.29 7.58 -23.33
C ASN A 40 2.32 6.09 -23.66
N PRO A 41 2.78 5.70 -24.86
CA PRO A 41 2.79 4.31 -25.30
C PRO A 41 3.72 3.40 -24.47
N TRP A 42 4.71 3.98 -23.79
CA TRP A 42 5.67 3.23 -22.96
C TRP A 42 5.26 3.06 -21.51
N SER A 43 4.15 3.67 -21.08
CA SER A 43 3.65 3.51 -19.73
C SER A 43 3.30 2.07 -19.41
N TYR A 44 3.68 1.61 -18.21
CA TYR A 44 3.26 0.30 -17.70
C TYR A 44 1.74 0.14 -17.59
N LEU A 45 0.96 1.21 -17.62
CA LEU A 45 -0.50 1.12 -17.77
C LEU A 45 -0.92 0.35 -19.03
N ASN A 46 -0.13 0.44 -20.11
CA ASN A 46 -0.39 -0.32 -21.33
C ASN A 46 -0.07 -1.80 -21.21
N VAL A 47 0.74 -2.18 -20.24
CA VAL A 47 0.99 -3.58 -19.87
C VAL A 47 -0.08 -4.09 -18.89
N PHE A 48 -0.41 -3.34 -17.84
CA PHE A 48 -1.36 -3.76 -16.81
C PHE A 48 -2.81 -3.77 -17.26
N ALA A 49 -3.22 -2.75 -18.01
CA ALA A 49 -4.58 -2.54 -18.46
C ALA A 49 -4.74 -2.82 -19.95
N ALA A 50 -3.93 -3.73 -20.49
CA ALA A 50 -4.10 -4.23 -21.84
C ALA A 50 -5.45 -4.96 -21.99
N GLU A 51 -6.05 -4.89 -23.16
CA GLU A 51 -7.36 -5.51 -23.44
C GLU A 51 -7.36 -7.02 -23.18
N ASN A 52 -6.22 -7.67 -23.42
CA ASN A 52 -6.05 -9.09 -23.16
C ASN A 52 -4.58 -9.44 -22.81
N LYS A 53 -4.34 -10.67 -22.37
CA LYS A 53 -3.03 -11.16 -21.97
C LYS A 53 -2.00 -11.12 -23.10
N LEU A 54 -2.39 -11.38 -24.33
CA LEU A 54 -1.47 -11.40 -25.47
C LEU A 54 -0.91 -10.00 -25.71
N LYS A 55 -1.76 -8.99 -25.80
CA LYS A 55 -1.35 -7.57 -25.94
C LYS A 55 -0.48 -7.10 -24.79
N SER A 56 -0.79 -7.52 -23.57
CA SER A 56 0.04 -7.22 -22.38
C SER A 56 1.47 -7.74 -22.54
N LYS A 57 1.61 -9.00 -22.95
CA LYS A 57 2.90 -9.64 -23.19
C LYS A 57 3.65 -9.02 -24.35
N GLU A 58 2.96 -8.79 -25.48
CA GLU A 58 3.53 -8.15 -26.68
C GLU A 58 4.08 -6.75 -26.35
N GLN A 59 3.34 -5.95 -25.59
CA GLN A 59 3.78 -4.62 -25.16
C GLN A 59 5.03 -4.70 -24.29
N PHE A 60 5.07 -5.62 -23.34
CA PHE A 60 6.23 -5.80 -22.47
C PHE A 60 7.47 -6.27 -23.25
N GLU A 61 7.31 -7.20 -24.20
CA GLU A 61 8.39 -7.65 -25.07
C GLU A 61 8.85 -6.53 -26.04
N LEU A 62 7.93 -5.70 -26.53
CA LEU A 62 8.25 -4.55 -27.36
C LEU A 62 9.12 -3.54 -26.59
N MET A 63 8.77 -3.25 -25.33
CA MET A 63 9.57 -2.35 -24.48
C MET A 63 11.01 -2.84 -24.31
N LYS A 64 11.21 -4.16 -24.15
CA LYS A 64 12.55 -4.77 -24.09
C LYS A 64 13.28 -4.68 -25.42
N LYS A 65 12.64 -5.03 -26.52
CA LYS A 65 13.22 -5.00 -27.87
C LYS A 65 13.60 -3.58 -28.34
N SER A 66 12.84 -2.60 -27.91
CA SER A 66 13.07 -1.18 -28.23
C SER A 66 14.05 -0.50 -27.28
N SER A 67 14.71 -1.26 -26.42
CA SER A 67 15.65 -0.77 -25.39
C SER A 67 15.08 0.29 -24.47
N ILE A 68 13.73 0.32 -24.32
CA ILE A 68 13.05 1.13 -23.30
C ILE A 68 13.36 0.57 -21.91
N LEU A 69 13.43 -0.78 -21.82
CA LEU A 69 13.84 -1.49 -20.63
C LEU A 69 15.19 -2.15 -20.87
N THR A 70 16.13 -1.94 -19.96
CA THR A 70 17.47 -2.52 -19.99
C THR A 70 17.72 -3.33 -18.72
N LYS A 71 18.44 -4.44 -18.88
CA LYS A 71 18.80 -5.30 -17.75
C LYS A 71 20.18 -4.92 -17.21
N ASP A 72 20.31 -4.76 -15.91
CA ASP A 72 21.56 -4.45 -15.28
C ASP A 72 22.57 -5.62 -15.39
N ASN A 73 23.85 -5.28 -15.51
CA ASN A 73 24.92 -6.26 -15.66
C ASN A 73 25.30 -6.93 -14.34
N ASN A 74 25.20 -6.18 -13.23
CA ASN A 74 25.58 -6.62 -11.90
C ASN A 74 24.35 -6.91 -11.02
N ASN A 75 24.53 -7.76 -10.00
CA ASN A 75 23.54 -7.87 -8.93
C ASN A 75 23.65 -6.63 -8.03
N SER A 76 22.56 -5.86 -7.94
CA SER A 76 22.54 -4.56 -7.31
C SER A 76 21.41 -4.46 -6.31
N PHE A 77 21.55 -3.59 -5.32
CA PHE A 77 20.46 -2.97 -4.60
C PHE A 77 20.13 -1.63 -5.23
N TYR A 78 18.89 -1.20 -5.04
CA TYR A 78 18.42 0.11 -5.51
C TYR A 78 17.94 0.90 -4.31
N ILE A 79 18.64 2.00 -3.98
CA ILE A 79 18.13 2.94 -2.98
C ILE A 79 17.04 3.77 -3.64
N TYR A 80 15.90 3.88 -2.99
CA TYR A 80 14.72 4.51 -3.55
C TYR A 80 14.14 5.52 -2.56
N LYS A 81 14.11 6.78 -2.99
CA LYS A 81 13.58 7.89 -2.23
C LYS A 81 12.29 8.39 -2.85
N ILE A 82 11.32 8.64 -2.01
CA ILE A 82 10.04 9.24 -2.38
C ILE A 82 9.83 10.47 -1.49
N SER A 83 9.62 11.64 -2.10
CA SER A 83 9.41 12.89 -1.39
C SER A 83 8.09 13.52 -1.80
N THR A 84 7.31 13.93 -0.81
CA THR A 84 6.15 14.81 -0.95
C THR A 84 6.51 16.17 -0.40
N GLU A 85 5.59 17.15 -0.45
CA GLU A 85 5.79 18.47 0.15
C GLU A 85 6.17 18.40 1.64
N ASN A 86 5.58 17.45 2.39
CA ASN A 86 5.67 17.40 3.85
C ASN A 86 6.20 16.07 4.40
N HIS A 87 6.66 15.16 3.53
CA HIS A 87 7.13 13.85 3.96
C HIS A 87 8.18 13.29 3.00
N GLU A 88 9.16 12.62 3.57
CA GLU A 88 10.21 11.94 2.82
C GLU A 88 10.44 10.54 3.39
N GLN A 89 10.61 9.57 2.51
CA GLN A 89 11.00 8.21 2.89
C GLN A 89 12.07 7.68 1.93
N VAL A 90 13.07 6.99 2.48
CA VAL A 90 14.17 6.40 1.73
C VAL A 90 14.28 4.94 2.10
N GLY A 91 14.14 4.06 1.11
CA GLY A 91 14.20 2.62 1.29
C GLY A 91 15.18 1.95 0.34
N ILE A 92 15.21 0.65 0.40
CA ILE A 92 16.06 -0.20 -0.45
C ILE A 92 15.18 -1.21 -1.18
N ILE A 93 15.35 -1.32 -2.49
CA ILE A 93 14.72 -2.36 -3.31
C ILE A 93 15.73 -3.51 -3.46
N GLY A 94 15.29 -4.70 -3.16
CA GLY A 94 16.00 -5.96 -3.33
C GLY A 94 15.02 -7.10 -3.57
N VAL A 95 15.51 -8.33 -3.53
CA VAL A 95 14.66 -9.53 -3.60
C VAL A 95 14.76 -10.35 -2.32
N ALA A 96 13.63 -10.80 -1.83
CA ALA A 96 13.54 -11.72 -0.71
C ALA A 96 13.10 -13.11 -1.18
N LYS A 97 13.47 -14.15 -0.43
CA LYS A 97 12.94 -15.50 -0.68
C LYS A 97 11.51 -15.62 -0.19
N LEU A 98 10.69 -16.34 -0.93
CA LEU A 98 9.33 -16.69 -0.50
C LEU A 98 9.32 -17.46 0.82
N SER A 99 10.33 -18.30 1.08
CA SER A 99 10.48 -18.98 2.37
C SER A 99 10.61 -18.02 3.57
N ALA A 100 11.02 -16.78 3.36
CA ALA A 100 11.04 -15.77 4.42
C ALA A 100 9.62 -15.36 4.85
N TYR A 101 8.66 -15.38 3.92
CA TYR A 101 7.24 -15.19 4.24
C TYR A 101 6.68 -16.43 4.95
N ASP A 102 6.97 -17.63 4.46
CA ASP A 102 6.53 -18.87 5.09
C ASP A 102 7.05 -19.02 6.53
N ASN A 103 8.29 -18.58 6.78
CA ASN A 103 8.95 -18.62 8.10
C ASN A 103 8.68 -17.38 8.98
N LEU A 104 7.79 -16.49 8.56
CA LEU A 104 7.38 -15.28 9.29
C LEU A 104 8.50 -14.26 9.57
N HIS A 105 9.58 -14.29 8.78
CA HIS A 105 10.51 -13.16 8.71
C HIS A 105 9.89 -11.98 7.95
N ILE A 106 8.88 -12.26 7.11
CA ILE A 106 8.04 -11.25 6.46
C ILE A 106 6.61 -11.50 6.90
N ARG A 107 5.97 -10.48 7.50
CA ARG A 107 4.67 -10.61 8.17
C ARG A 107 3.65 -9.69 7.53
N GLY A 108 2.48 -10.22 7.24
CA GLY A 108 1.32 -9.46 6.77
C GLY A 108 0.31 -9.21 7.89
N HIS A 109 -0.60 -8.28 7.66
CA HIS A 109 -1.65 -7.89 8.59
C HIS A 109 -3.03 -7.76 7.92
N GLU A 110 -3.14 -7.98 6.60
CA GLU A 110 -4.38 -7.80 5.84
C GLU A 110 -4.95 -9.14 5.36
N GLU A 111 -6.27 -9.23 5.33
CA GLU A 111 -6.98 -10.39 4.78
C GLU A 111 -6.84 -10.42 3.25
N ILE A 112 -6.61 -11.61 2.72
CA ILE A 112 -6.35 -11.81 1.30
C ILE A 112 -7.63 -12.22 0.57
N TYR A 113 -8.03 -11.42 -0.42
CA TYR A 113 -9.15 -11.74 -1.29
C TYR A 113 -8.68 -12.61 -2.45
N PHE A 114 -9.21 -13.82 -2.52
CA PHE A 114 -8.82 -14.83 -3.50
C PHE A 114 -8.86 -14.33 -4.95
N GLU A 115 -9.92 -13.64 -5.35
CA GLU A 115 -10.08 -13.15 -6.74
C GLU A 115 -9.01 -12.12 -7.11
N ARG A 116 -8.66 -11.22 -6.21
CA ARG A 116 -7.61 -10.22 -6.42
C ARG A 116 -6.24 -10.88 -6.56
N ALA A 117 -5.94 -11.85 -5.69
CA ALA A 117 -4.70 -12.62 -5.75
C ALA A 117 -4.62 -13.42 -7.06
N GLN A 118 -5.71 -14.06 -7.50
CA GLN A 118 -5.76 -14.78 -8.78
C GLN A 118 -5.52 -13.87 -10.00
N LYS A 119 -6.11 -12.68 -10.01
CA LYS A 119 -5.88 -11.70 -11.10
C LYS A 119 -4.40 -11.33 -11.19
N ARG A 120 -3.76 -11.06 -10.06
CA ARG A 120 -2.32 -10.74 -10.00
C ARG A 120 -1.43 -11.92 -10.41
N LEU A 121 -1.77 -13.14 -9.96
CA LEU A 121 -1.06 -14.37 -10.36
C LEU A 121 -1.08 -14.54 -11.88
N LYS A 122 -2.25 -14.45 -12.51
CA LYS A 122 -2.38 -14.59 -13.97
C LYS A 122 -1.57 -13.53 -14.73
N GLN A 123 -1.47 -12.32 -14.19
CA GLN A 123 -0.70 -11.24 -14.79
C GLN A 123 0.80 -11.49 -14.71
N MET A 124 1.32 -11.84 -13.52
CA MET A 124 2.74 -12.11 -13.32
C MET A 124 3.22 -13.35 -14.07
N ASP A 125 2.41 -14.41 -14.11
CA ASP A 125 2.72 -15.61 -14.89
C ASP A 125 2.79 -15.33 -16.38
N ASN A 126 1.85 -14.54 -16.91
CA ASN A 126 1.83 -14.17 -18.33
C ASN A 126 3.07 -13.36 -18.76
N LEU A 127 3.52 -12.43 -17.90
CA LEU A 127 4.69 -11.58 -18.17
C LEU A 127 6.00 -12.27 -17.80
N ASN A 128 5.96 -13.32 -16.99
CA ASN A 128 7.10 -13.92 -16.32
C ASN A 128 8.00 -12.87 -15.62
N ALA A 129 7.35 -11.87 -15.02
CA ALA A 129 8.00 -10.74 -14.35
C ALA A 129 7.13 -10.21 -13.20
N GLN A 130 7.78 -9.65 -12.19
CA GLN A 130 7.18 -8.85 -11.14
C GLN A 130 7.47 -7.38 -11.42
N ILE A 131 6.47 -6.60 -11.80
CA ILE A 131 6.65 -5.22 -12.29
C ILE A 131 6.67 -4.20 -11.16
N GLY A 132 6.09 -4.49 -10.01
CA GLY A 132 6.10 -3.59 -8.86
C GLY A 132 6.51 -4.31 -7.59
N PRO A 133 7.22 -3.64 -6.67
CA PRO A 133 7.68 -4.25 -5.43
C PRO A 133 6.53 -4.50 -4.45
N ILE A 134 6.71 -5.45 -3.54
CA ILE A 134 5.99 -5.46 -2.26
C ILE A 134 6.52 -4.27 -1.46
N TYR A 135 5.63 -3.48 -0.86
CA TYR A 135 6.04 -2.42 0.05
C TYR A 135 6.24 -3.02 1.45
N GLY A 136 7.46 -3.01 1.95
CA GLY A 136 7.85 -3.54 3.24
C GLY A 136 8.36 -2.46 4.18
N ILE A 137 8.24 -2.71 5.49
CA ILE A 137 8.74 -1.84 6.55
C ILE A 137 9.59 -2.68 7.51
N TYR A 138 10.75 -2.16 7.88
CA TYR A 138 11.64 -2.79 8.84
C TYR A 138 11.85 -1.91 10.08
N PRO A 139 12.08 -2.50 11.27
CA PRO A 139 12.47 -1.77 12.47
C PRO A 139 13.75 -0.98 12.21
N ASP A 140 13.80 0.26 12.68
CA ASP A 140 14.92 1.15 12.39
C ASP A 140 16.29 0.51 12.72
N ASN A 141 17.25 0.72 11.81
CA ASN A 141 18.62 0.27 11.93
C ASN A 141 19.56 1.44 11.59
N SER A 142 20.31 1.90 12.58
CA SER A 142 21.16 3.09 12.43
C SER A 142 22.29 2.92 11.41
N GLU A 143 22.92 1.74 11.34
CA GLU A 143 23.99 1.47 10.41
C GLU A 143 23.50 1.45 8.97
N LEU A 144 22.35 0.83 8.72
CA LEU A 144 21.72 0.84 7.40
C LEU A 144 21.29 2.26 6.99
N THR A 145 20.77 3.03 7.95
CA THR A 145 20.40 4.44 7.73
C THR A 145 21.64 5.28 7.33
N GLU A 146 22.76 5.11 8.01
CA GLU A 146 23.98 5.85 7.70
C GLU A 146 24.58 5.45 6.33
N LEU A 147 24.51 4.16 5.98
CA LEU A 147 24.93 3.70 4.65
C LEU A 147 24.05 4.37 3.57
N VAL A 148 22.73 4.32 3.73
CA VAL A 148 21.79 4.93 2.78
C VAL A 148 22.04 6.43 2.64
N LYS A 149 22.27 7.15 3.75
CA LYS A 149 22.57 8.60 3.72
C LYS A 149 23.83 8.92 2.91
N LYS A 150 24.85 8.05 2.96
CA LYS A 150 26.08 8.26 2.15
C LYS A 150 25.78 8.10 0.67
N GLU A 151 25.01 7.09 0.30
CA GLU A 151 24.71 6.81 -1.11
C GLU A 151 23.81 7.87 -1.75
N ILE A 152 22.83 8.40 -1.05
CA ILE A 152 21.92 9.44 -1.59
C ILE A 152 22.59 10.81 -1.79
N ASN A 153 23.81 11.01 -1.29
CA ASN A 153 24.62 12.20 -1.59
C ASN A 153 25.26 12.15 -2.99
N LEU A 154 25.19 10.99 -3.65
CA LEU A 154 25.63 10.82 -5.04
C LEU A 154 24.52 11.26 -6.01
N ASN A 155 24.85 11.37 -7.29
CA ASN A 155 23.85 11.64 -8.31
C ASN A 155 22.91 10.43 -8.48
N PRO A 156 21.58 10.62 -8.41
CA PRO A 156 20.63 9.56 -8.66
C PRO A 156 20.61 9.18 -10.16
N ILE A 157 20.31 7.92 -10.45
CA ILE A 157 20.04 7.47 -11.83
C ILE A 157 18.67 7.90 -12.33
N TYR A 158 17.74 8.16 -11.42
CA TYR A 158 16.43 8.74 -11.71
C TYR A 158 16.13 9.86 -10.73
N SER A 159 15.56 10.94 -11.26
CA SER A 159 14.99 12.03 -10.46
C SER A 159 13.88 12.70 -11.27
N PHE A 160 12.63 12.43 -10.91
CA PHE A 160 11.47 12.98 -11.62
C PHE A 160 10.25 13.06 -10.69
N GLU A 161 9.27 13.87 -11.09
CA GLU A 161 7.94 13.93 -10.47
C GLU A 161 6.98 13.00 -11.22
N ALA A 162 6.25 12.17 -10.47
CA ALA A 162 5.28 11.22 -11.04
C ALA A 162 3.84 11.76 -11.00
N LEU A 163 2.88 10.96 -11.47
CA LEU A 163 1.46 11.34 -11.54
C LEU A 163 0.80 11.55 -10.17
N ASP A 164 1.41 11.06 -9.11
CA ASP A 164 0.97 11.25 -7.73
C ASP A 164 1.44 12.59 -7.13
N GLY A 165 2.20 13.39 -7.89
CA GLY A 165 2.80 14.62 -7.42
C GLY A 165 3.99 14.43 -6.49
N CYS A 166 4.47 13.20 -6.34
CA CYS A 166 5.66 12.89 -5.54
C CYS A 166 6.93 12.97 -6.41
N LYS A 167 8.02 13.42 -5.81
CA LYS A 167 9.35 13.30 -6.41
C LYS A 167 9.92 11.92 -6.10
N HIS A 168 10.37 11.23 -7.14
CA HIS A 168 10.98 9.90 -7.07
C HIS A 168 12.42 9.94 -7.52
N GLU A 169 13.32 9.44 -6.68
CA GLU A 169 14.76 9.39 -6.94
C GLU A 169 15.28 7.99 -6.66
N MET A 170 16.21 7.50 -7.50
CA MET A 170 16.78 6.16 -7.35
C MET A 170 18.28 6.14 -7.60
N TRP A 171 19.00 5.35 -6.81
CA TRP A 171 20.44 5.11 -6.92
C TRP A 171 20.72 3.61 -7.04
N ILE A 172 21.73 3.21 -7.79
CA ILE A 172 22.18 1.82 -7.88
C ILE A 172 23.38 1.62 -6.96
N VAL A 173 23.34 0.55 -6.18
CA VAL A 173 24.46 0.09 -5.35
C VAL A 173 24.89 -1.27 -5.87
N ASP A 174 25.96 -1.31 -6.67
CA ASP A 174 26.52 -2.53 -7.29
C ASP A 174 27.97 -2.80 -6.90
N GLU A 175 28.58 -1.93 -6.09
CA GLU A 175 29.90 -2.15 -5.51
C GLU A 175 29.86 -3.34 -4.53
N GLU A 176 30.70 -4.35 -4.78
CA GLU A 176 30.65 -5.64 -4.09
C GLU A 176 30.71 -5.52 -2.55
N ASN A 177 31.57 -4.62 -2.02
CA ASN A 177 31.69 -4.42 -0.58
C ASN A 177 30.40 -3.81 0.04
N LYS A 178 29.84 -2.79 -0.62
CA LYS A 178 28.58 -2.18 -0.17
C LYS A 178 27.41 -3.14 -0.27
N VAL A 179 27.34 -3.92 -1.34
CA VAL A 179 26.32 -4.97 -1.52
C VAL A 179 26.40 -5.99 -0.37
N LYS A 180 27.61 -6.46 -0.02
CA LYS A 180 27.81 -7.38 1.10
C LYS A 180 27.44 -6.74 2.43
N GLU A 181 27.77 -5.47 2.64
CA GLU A 181 27.43 -4.72 3.85
C GLU A 181 25.91 -4.61 4.00
N ILE A 182 25.17 -4.22 2.97
CA ILE A 182 23.72 -4.17 2.97
C ILE A 182 23.10 -5.54 3.31
N CYS A 183 23.59 -6.61 2.67
CA CYS A 183 23.14 -7.97 2.97
C CYS A 183 23.34 -8.35 4.44
N ASN A 184 24.51 -8.03 5.00
CA ASN A 184 24.82 -8.33 6.41
C ASN A 184 23.93 -7.53 7.35
N LEU A 185 23.69 -6.25 7.08
CA LEU A 185 22.83 -5.39 7.88
C LEU A 185 21.38 -5.89 7.86
N PHE A 186 20.86 -6.30 6.70
CA PHE A 186 19.53 -6.90 6.65
C PHE A 186 19.41 -8.20 7.44
N ASN A 187 20.48 -8.99 7.55
CA ASN A 187 20.47 -10.21 8.37
C ASN A 187 20.39 -9.93 9.87
N THR A 188 20.65 -8.70 10.33
CA THR A 188 20.45 -8.30 11.73
C THR A 188 19.00 -7.90 12.01
N ILE A 189 18.18 -7.72 10.97
CA ILE A 189 16.78 -7.35 11.09
C ILE A 189 15.93 -8.61 11.27
N ASN A 190 15.22 -8.70 12.39
CA ASN A 190 14.45 -9.89 12.76
C ASN A 190 13.25 -10.13 11.85
N CYS A 191 12.60 -9.07 11.39
CA CYS A 191 11.40 -9.19 10.55
C CYS A 191 11.16 -7.93 9.72
N VAL A 192 10.38 -8.09 8.65
CA VAL A 192 9.83 -7.04 7.80
C VAL A 192 8.31 -7.16 7.82
N TYR A 193 7.62 -6.04 7.88
CA TYR A 193 6.16 -5.96 7.85
C TYR A 193 5.69 -5.52 6.47
N ILE A 194 4.74 -6.24 5.87
CA ILE A 194 4.15 -5.84 4.60
C ILE A 194 3.24 -4.62 4.86
N ALA A 195 3.57 -3.50 4.25
CA ALA A 195 2.75 -2.28 4.26
C ALA A 195 1.67 -2.30 3.17
N ASP A 196 2.07 -2.67 1.95
CA ASP A 196 1.17 -2.83 0.80
C ASP A 196 1.62 -3.98 -0.08
N GLY A 197 0.65 -4.61 -0.76
CA GLY A 197 0.94 -5.72 -1.68
C GLY A 197 0.64 -7.11 -1.13
N HIS A 198 -0.18 -7.26 -0.09
CA HIS A 198 -0.58 -8.56 0.47
C HIS A 198 -1.14 -9.52 -0.59
N HIS A 199 -2.03 -9.04 -1.49
CA HIS A 199 -2.55 -9.84 -2.59
C HIS A 199 -1.49 -10.21 -3.62
N ARG A 200 -0.46 -9.37 -3.81
CA ARG A 200 0.69 -9.65 -4.68
C ARG A 200 1.56 -10.75 -4.05
N MET A 201 1.79 -10.66 -2.75
CA MET A 201 2.55 -11.66 -2.00
C MET A 201 1.91 -13.06 -2.08
N GLU A 202 0.61 -13.16 -1.86
CA GLU A 202 -0.14 -14.41 -1.98
C GLU A 202 -0.09 -14.98 -3.41
N ALA A 203 -0.22 -14.11 -4.42
CA ALA A 203 -0.12 -14.51 -5.82
C ALA A 203 1.25 -15.08 -6.15
N LEU A 204 2.33 -14.47 -5.65
CA LEU A 204 3.71 -14.93 -5.83
C LEU A 204 3.96 -16.28 -5.14
N SER A 205 3.45 -16.46 -3.91
CA SER A 205 3.55 -17.73 -3.19
C SER A 205 2.88 -18.86 -3.98
N LYS A 206 1.65 -18.66 -4.46
CA LYS A 206 0.93 -19.65 -5.27
C LYS A 206 1.62 -19.93 -6.61
N LEU A 207 2.11 -18.89 -7.29
CA LEU A 207 2.85 -19.05 -8.55
C LEU A 207 4.13 -19.86 -8.35
N SER A 208 4.87 -19.59 -7.28
CA SER A 208 6.07 -20.36 -6.94
C SER A 208 5.76 -21.83 -6.70
N GLN A 209 4.73 -22.14 -5.90
CA GLN A 209 4.31 -23.51 -5.65
C GLN A 209 3.93 -24.22 -6.96
N PHE A 210 3.16 -23.57 -7.82
CA PHE A 210 2.78 -24.12 -9.12
C PHE A 210 4.01 -24.41 -10.01
N LYS A 211 4.93 -23.44 -10.15
CA LYS A 211 6.15 -23.62 -10.95
C LYS A 211 7.09 -24.67 -10.37
N LYS A 212 7.18 -24.77 -9.04
CA LYS A 212 7.94 -25.80 -8.36
C LYS A 212 7.43 -27.21 -8.69
N HIS A 213 6.10 -27.40 -8.66
CA HIS A 213 5.50 -28.68 -9.03
C HIS A 213 5.74 -29.07 -10.50
N GLN A 214 5.86 -28.10 -11.38
CA GLN A 214 6.12 -28.34 -12.81
C GLN A 214 7.62 -28.54 -13.15
N ASN A 215 8.52 -28.21 -12.23
CA ASN A 215 9.97 -28.28 -12.46
C ASN A 215 10.60 -29.47 -11.74
N PRO A 216 10.81 -30.61 -12.41
CA PRO A 216 11.45 -31.78 -11.80
C PRO A 216 12.89 -31.53 -11.36
N ASN A 217 13.54 -30.48 -11.92
CA ASN A 217 14.91 -30.08 -11.59
C ASN A 217 14.93 -28.88 -10.62
N HIS A 218 13.90 -28.73 -9.78
CA HIS A 218 13.86 -27.63 -8.81
C HIS A 218 15.00 -27.67 -7.81
N THR A 219 15.76 -26.57 -7.72
CA THR A 219 16.93 -26.43 -6.84
C THR A 219 16.71 -25.45 -5.69
N GLY A 220 15.64 -24.66 -5.73
CA GLY A 220 15.38 -23.56 -4.80
C GLY A 220 16.09 -22.26 -5.14
N LYS A 221 16.84 -22.20 -6.26
CA LYS A 221 17.55 -20.99 -6.73
C LYS A 221 16.83 -20.30 -7.90
N GLU A 222 15.77 -20.88 -8.40
CA GLU A 222 15.00 -20.36 -9.53
C GLU A 222 14.35 -19.02 -9.18
N PRO A 223 14.23 -18.08 -10.14
CA PRO A 223 13.67 -16.74 -9.91
C PRO A 223 12.27 -16.74 -9.27
N TYR A 224 11.43 -17.73 -9.57
CA TYR A 224 10.09 -17.84 -8.99
C TYR A 224 10.06 -18.14 -7.48
N ASN A 225 11.22 -18.41 -6.84
CA ASN A 225 11.35 -18.54 -5.39
C ASN A 225 11.65 -17.20 -4.68
N TYR A 226 11.73 -16.13 -5.45
CA TYR A 226 12.05 -14.80 -4.93
C TYR A 226 10.95 -13.81 -5.29
N PHE A 227 10.85 -12.74 -4.52
CA PHE A 227 9.98 -11.62 -4.82
C PHE A 227 10.69 -10.30 -4.55
N MET A 228 10.38 -9.31 -5.37
CA MET A 228 10.93 -7.97 -5.24
C MET A 228 10.20 -7.22 -4.13
N VAL A 229 10.96 -6.56 -3.27
CA VAL A 229 10.45 -5.78 -2.15
C VAL A 229 11.18 -4.44 -2.08
N ALA A 230 10.42 -3.36 -1.86
CA ALA A 230 10.93 -2.04 -1.50
C ALA A 230 10.70 -1.86 0.00
N ILE A 231 11.79 -1.74 0.77
CA ILE A 231 11.77 -1.81 2.23
C ILE A 231 12.20 -0.47 2.80
N PHE A 232 11.37 0.11 3.65
CA PHE A 232 11.59 1.42 4.27
C PHE A 232 11.70 1.29 5.80
N PRO A 233 12.47 2.17 6.48
CA PRO A 233 12.54 2.17 7.94
C PRO A 233 11.19 2.57 8.55
N GLN A 234 10.87 1.98 9.70
CA GLN A 234 9.60 2.19 10.39
C GLN A 234 9.34 3.67 10.73
N SER A 235 10.37 4.40 11.13
CA SER A 235 10.25 5.82 11.48
C SER A 235 9.88 6.72 10.30
N GLN A 236 10.07 6.26 9.06
CA GLN A 236 9.72 6.99 7.85
C GLN A 236 8.41 6.51 7.22
N ALA A 237 7.76 5.50 7.79
CA ALA A 237 6.48 5.03 7.29
C ALA A 237 5.35 5.95 7.73
N ARG A 238 4.56 6.43 6.78
CA ARG A 238 3.36 7.23 7.06
C ARG A 238 2.11 6.44 6.72
N ILE A 239 1.17 6.42 7.67
CA ILE A 239 -0.14 5.82 7.47
C ILE A 239 -1.17 6.94 7.49
N LEU A 240 -1.96 7.07 6.44
CA LEU A 240 -3.11 7.96 6.37
C LEU A 240 -4.36 7.26 6.86
N ASP A 241 -5.34 8.05 7.23
CA ASP A 241 -6.67 7.61 7.60
C ASP A 241 -7.39 6.89 6.44
N TYR A 242 -8.30 6.00 6.78
CA TYR A 242 -9.18 5.38 5.82
C TYR A 242 -10.62 5.66 6.24
N ASN A 243 -11.24 6.62 5.57
CA ASN A 243 -12.54 7.19 5.91
C ASN A 243 -13.69 6.31 5.42
N ARG A 244 -14.89 6.56 5.91
CA ARG A 244 -16.09 5.79 5.58
C ARG A 244 -17.15 6.71 5.01
N LEU A 245 -17.82 6.28 3.95
CA LEU A 245 -18.99 6.93 3.35
C LEU A 245 -20.18 5.99 3.47
N VAL A 246 -21.32 6.49 3.86
CA VAL A 246 -22.54 5.68 4.03
C VAL A 246 -23.67 6.30 3.21
N LYS A 247 -24.41 5.48 2.47
CA LYS A 247 -25.37 5.93 1.46
C LYS A 247 -26.72 6.32 2.02
N ASP A 248 -27.09 5.84 3.22
CA ASP A 248 -28.40 6.13 3.84
C ASP A 248 -28.31 6.15 5.36
N LEU A 249 -29.36 6.60 6.03
CA LEU A 249 -29.50 6.63 7.49
C LEU A 249 -30.35 5.47 8.03
N TYR A 250 -30.52 4.40 7.29
CA TYR A 250 -31.31 3.22 7.71
C TYR A 250 -32.72 3.56 8.18
N GLY A 251 -33.36 4.48 7.49
CA GLY A 251 -34.72 4.95 7.79
C GLY A 251 -34.84 6.06 8.85
N TYR A 252 -33.76 6.44 9.49
CA TYR A 252 -33.77 7.57 10.42
C TYR A 252 -33.86 8.91 9.67
N SER A 253 -34.63 9.85 10.29
CA SER A 253 -34.41 11.27 9.98
C SER A 253 -33.05 11.72 10.54
N THR A 254 -32.48 12.80 9.99
CA THR A 254 -31.20 13.36 10.54
C THR A 254 -31.30 13.66 12.04
N LYS A 255 -32.45 14.20 12.49
CA LYS A 255 -32.69 14.52 13.91
C LYS A 255 -32.73 13.27 14.79
N ASP A 256 -33.40 12.23 14.35
CA ASP A 256 -33.55 10.97 15.12
C ASP A 256 -32.21 10.20 15.12
N PHE A 257 -31.48 10.20 13.99
CA PHE A 257 -30.14 9.63 13.91
C PHE A 257 -29.18 10.30 14.91
N ILE A 258 -29.12 11.64 14.94
CA ILE A 258 -28.27 12.35 15.91
C ILE A 258 -28.71 12.04 17.36
N LYS A 259 -30.01 11.92 17.61
CA LYS A 259 -30.52 11.54 18.94
C LYS A 259 -30.08 10.13 19.31
N GLU A 260 -30.12 9.20 18.39
CA GLU A 260 -29.70 7.79 18.60
C GLU A 260 -28.21 7.67 18.92
N ILE A 261 -27.35 8.26 18.09
CA ILE A 261 -25.90 8.17 18.29
C ILE A 261 -25.44 8.87 19.57
N LYS A 262 -26.16 9.90 20.06
CA LYS A 262 -25.90 10.56 21.35
C LYS A 262 -26.01 9.64 22.56
N LYS A 263 -26.64 8.48 22.43
CA LYS A 263 -26.67 7.47 23.50
C LYS A 263 -25.31 6.87 23.77
N LYS A 264 -24.46 6.75 22.74
CA LYS A 264 -23.12 6.13 22.79
C LYS A 264 -21.98 7.14 22.64
N PHE A 265 -22.25 8.28 21.99
CA PHE A 265 -21.24 9.29 21.71
C PHE A 265 -21.56 10.64 22.34
N ILE A 266 -20.54 11.39 22.70
CA ILE A 266 -20.61 12.84 22.84
C ILE A 266 -20.59 13.39 21.42
N VAL A 267 -21.59 14.16 21.02
CA VAL A 267 -21.74 14.68 19.64
C VAL A 267 -21.78 16.20 19.70
N GLU A 268 -20.78 16.84 19.12
CA GLU A 268 -20.65 18.29 19.08
C GLU A 268 -20.55 18.79 17.64
N LYS A 269 -21.34 19.81 17.30
CA LYS A 269 -21.30 20.44 15.98
C LYS A 269 -20.02 21.27 15.86
N GLN A 270 -19.31 21.10 14.77
CA GLN A 270 -18.07 21.80 14.46
C GLN A 270 -18.32 22.94 13.47
N LYS A 271 -17.54 24.02 13.58
CA LYS A 271 -17.64 25.16 12.66
C LYS A 271 -16.99 24.88 11.31
N ASN A 272 -15.91 24.11 11.34
CA ASN A 272 -15.09 23.78 10.18
C ASN A 272 -14.95 22.26 10.02
N LEU A 273 -14.34 21.84 8.94
CA LEU A 273 -13.88 20.48 8.70
C LEU A 273 -13.19 19.91 9.95
N PHE A 274 -13.56 18.69 10.31
CA PHE A 274 -13.04 18.07 11.53
C PHE A 274 -12.22 16.82 11.21
N LYS A 275 -10.93 16.89 11.50
CA LYS A 275 -10.00 15.74 11.44
C LYS A 275 -9.69 15.29 12.86
N PRO A 276 -9.94 14.01 13.22
CA PRO A 276 -9.54 13.48 14.51
C PRO A 276 -8.02 13.59 14.73
N ILE A 277 -7.62 14.02 15.92
CA ILE A 277 -6.20 14.16 16.32
C ILE A 277 -5.76 13.14 17.38
N LYS A 278 -6.69 12.35 17.88
CA LYS A 278 -6.49 11.31 18.89
C LYS A 278 -7.35 10.09 18.60
N PRO A 279 -6.94 8.88 19.02
CA PRO A 279 -7.76 7.69 18.92
C PRO A 279 -9.12 7.83 19.64
N GLN A 280 -10.10 7.03 19.22
CA GLN A 280 -11.48 6.98 19.75
C GLN A 280 -12.27 8.28 19.57
N THR A 281 -11.84 9.09 18.62
CA THR A 281 -12.52 10.30 18.18
C THR A 281 -12.79 10.19 16.68
N PHE A 282 -13.99 10.59 16.25
CA PHE A 282 -14.39 10.51 14.85
C PHE A 282 -14.94 11.87 14.41
N GLY A 283 -14.72 12.22 13.16
CA GLY A 283 -15.49 13.25 12.51
C GLY A 283 -16.69 12.64 11.78
N MET A 284 -17.77 13.38 11.70
CA MET A 284 -18.94 13.01 10.92
C MET A 284 -19.42 14.22 10.12
N TYR A 285 -19.54 14.06 8.82
CA TYR A 285 -20.15 15.04 7.94
C TYR A 285 -21.55 14.59 7.54
N LEU A 286 -22.55 15.38 7.87
CA LEU A 286 -23.97 15.08 7.65
C LEU A 286 -24.75 16.39 7.44
N ASP A 287 -25.57 16.45 6.39
CA ASP A 287 -26.43 17.59 6.07
C ASP A 287 -25.66 18.94 6.13
N LYS A 288 -24.54 19.02 5.41
CA LYS A 288 -23.67 20.21 5.29
C LYS A 288 -23.07 20.71 6.62
N ALA A 289 -22.89 19.81 7.58
CA ALA A 289 -22.29 20.16 8.86
C ALA A 289 -21.34 19.05 9.35
N TRP A 290 -20.22 19.48 9.89
CA TRP A 290 -19.30 18.61 10.62
C TRP A 290 -19.70 18.46 12.08
N TYR A 291 -19.47 17.28 12.59
CA TYR A 291 -19.63 16.91 14.00
C TYR A 291 -18.42 16.15 14.47
N SER A 292 -17.97 16.41 15.71
CA SER A 292 -17.05 15.50 16.41
C SER A 292 -17.84 14.48 17.20
N LEU A 293 -17.37 13.23 17.19
CA LEU A 293 -17.92 12.13 17.95
C LEU A 293 -16.84 11.59 18.87
N GLU A 294 -17.11 11.49 20.17
CA GLU A 294 -16.23 10.83 21.15
C GLU A 294 -17.05 9.80 21.93
N LEU A 295 -16.53 8.57 22.09
CA LEU A 295 -17.21 7.51 22.83
C LEU A 295 -17.41 7.92 24.30
N ARG A 296 -18.63 7.78 24.84
CA ARG A 296 -18.95 8.08 26.25
C ARG A 296 -18.24 7.12 27.19
N GLU A 297 -18.23 5.84 26.84
CA GLU A 297 -17.59 4.78 27.61
C GLU A 297 -16.47 4.18 26.77
N ARG A 298 -15.25 4.31 27.26
CA ARG A 298 -14.10 3.73 26.59
C ARG A 298 -14.10 2.23 26.80
N PRO A 299 -13.89 1.40 25.75
CA PRO A 299 -13.75 -0.03 25.93
C PRO A 299 -12.56 -0.34 26.83
N GLN A 300 -12.73 -1.32 27.71
CA GLN A 300 -11.67 -1.75 28.62
C GLN A 300 -10.46 -2.26 27.82
N PRO A 301 -9.22 -1.87 28.17
CA PRO A 301 -8.00 -2.23 27.41
C PRO A 301 -7.76 -3.73 27.25
N ASN A 302 -8.38 -4.55 28.10
CA ASN A 302 -8.12 -5.99 28.19
C ASN A 302 -9.03 -6.87 27.30
N LEU A 303 -10.03 -6.29 26.65
CA LEU A 303 -10.89 -7.00 25.71
C LEU A 303 -10.37 -6.83 24.30
N PHE A 304 -9.52 -7.76 23.87
CA PHE A 304 -9.03 -7.95 22.50
C PHE A 304 -8.48 -6.69 21.81
N HIS A 305 -7.20 -6.66 21.52
CA HIS A 305 -6.52 -5.62 20.74
C HIS A 305 -7.26 -5.25 19.43
N ILE A 306 -8.04 -6.18 18.88
CA ILE A 306 -8.86 -6.00 17.68
C ILE A 306 -9.96 -4.96 17.90
N ILE A 307 -10.61 -4.93 19.07
CA ILE A 307 -11.74 -4.03 19.34
C ILE A 307 -11.29 -2.57 19.47
N ASN A 308 -10.05 -2.32 19.86
CA ASN A 308 -9.57 -0.96 20.13
C ASN A 308 -9.12 -0.17 18.88
N LEU A 309 -9.20 -0.75 17.69
CA LEU A 309 -9.01 0.02 16.46
C LEU A 309 -10.22 0.93 16.21
N ASP A 310 -9.98 2.18 15.90
CA ASP A 310 -11.02 3.19 15.64
C ASP A 310 -12.04 2.72 14.60
N ILE A 311 -11.59 1.99 13.59
CA ILE A 311 -12.43 1.36 12.58
C ILE A 311 -13.45 0.41 13.21
N ASN A 312 -13.00 -0.44 14.14
CA ASN A 312 -13.85 -1.40 14.82
C ASN A 312 -14.78 -0.70 15.83
N LEU A 313 -14.26 0.31 16.52
CA LEU A 313 -15.10 1.09 17.45
C LEU A 313 -16.24 1.79 16.72
N LEU A 314 -15.94 2.44 15.57
CA LEU A 314 -16.98 3.03 14.75
C LEU A 314 -17.99 1.98 14.28
N HIS A 315 -17.51 0.82 13.85
CA HIS A 315 -18.36 -0.27 13.39
C HIS A 315 -19.28 -0.80 14.49
N TYR A 316 -18.74 -1.24 15.62
CA TYR A 316 -19.50 -1.88 16.70
C TYR A 316 -20.40 -0.92 17.49
N TYR A 317 -20.06 0.36 17.59
CA TYR A 317 -20.82 1.31 18.37
C TYR A 317 -21.79 2.17 17.55
N LEU A 318 -21.60 2.23 16.20
CA LEU A 318 -22.43 3.07 15.34
C LEU A 318 -22.89 2.36 14.05
N LEU A 319 -21.97 1.87 13.21
CA LEU A 319 -22.34 1.39 11.87
C LEU A 319 -23.28 0.19 11.93
N GLU A 320 -22.95 -0.81 12.72
CA GLU A 320 -23.77 -2.02 12.86
C GLU A 320 -25.07 -1.75 13.66
N PRO A 321 -25.02 -1.25 14.91
CA PRO A 321 -26.23 -1.14 15.74
C PRO A 321 -27.20 -0.03 15.30
N THR A 322 -26.72 1.03 14.67
CA THR A 322 -27.56 2.17 14.30
C THR A 322 -27.90 2.20 12.81
N LEU A 323 -26.93 1.88 11.96
CA LEU A 323 -27.11 1.92 10.50
C LEU A 323 -27.35 0.54 9.88
N GLY A 324 -27.31 -0.53 10.69
CA GLY A 324 -27.53 -1.90 10.23
C GLY A 324 -26.51 -2.38 9.21
N ILE A 325 -25.28 -1.78 9.20
CA ILE A 325 -24.20 -2.19 8.33
C ILE A 325 -23.51 -3.39 8.99
N GLY A 326 -23.70 -4.57 8.42
CA GLY A 326 -23.06 -5.81 8.88
C GLY A 326 -21.57 -5.87 8.50
N ASP A 327 -21.20 -6.87 7.72
CA ASP A 327 -19.80 -6.96 7.24
C ASP A 327 -19.53 -5.92 6.14
N PRO A 328 -18.63 -4.95 6.38
CA PRO A 328 -18.34 -3.88 5.41
C PRO A 328 -17.79 -4.36 4.06
N ARG A 329 -17.37 -5.63 3.98
CA ARG A 329 -16.86 -6.24 2.73
C ARG A 329 -17.97 -6.52 1.73
N TYR A 330 -19.18 -6.75 2.21
CA TYR A 330 -20.33 -7.21 1.42
C TYR A 330 -21.53 -6.23 1.45
N ASP A 331 -21.53 -5.26 2.35
CA ASP A 331 -22.59 -4.25 2.41
C ASP A 331 -22.32 -3.13 1.39
N ASN A 332 -23.16 -3.02 0.38
CA ASN A 332 -23.03 -2.01 -0.69
C ASN A 332 -23.46 -0.59 -0.27
N ARG A 333 -23.94 -0.41 0.97
CA ARG A 333 -24.29 0.90 1.53
C ARG A 333 -23.12 1.63 2.14
N ILE A 334 -22.00 0.92 2.39
CA ILE A 334 -20.76 1.54 2.85
C ILE A 334 -19.72 1.58 1.75
N ASP A 335 -18.98 2.68 1.66
CA ASP A 335 -17.84 2.86 0.78
C ASP A 335 -16.63 3.38 1.57
N PHE A 336 -15.45 3.33 0.96
CA PHE A 336 -14.18 3.61 1.62
C PHE A 336 -13.45 4.74 0.89
N LEU A 337 -13.03 5.75 1.62
CA LEU A 337 -12.30 6.90 1.09
C LEU A 337 -10.92 6.98 1.74
N ALA A 338 -9.86 6.73 0.96
CA ALA A 338 -8.49 6.85 1.44
C ALA A 338 -8.15 8.30 1.79
N GLY A 339 -7.43 8.50 2.89
CA GLY A 339 -7.03 9.82 3.37
C GLY A 339 -6.19 10.64 2.39
N TYR A 340 -5.60 9.98 1.40
CA TYR A 340 -4.93 10.61 0.26
C TYR A 340 -5.81 11.64 -0.48
N HIS A 341 -7.12 11.41 -0.56
CA HIS A 341 -8.05 12.31 -1.24
C HIS A 341 -8.43 13.56 -0.43
N GLY A 342 -8.02 13.65 0.85
CA GLY A 342 -8.41 14.73 1.74
C GLY A 342 -9.84 14.56 2.29
N LEU A 343 -10.17 15.37 3.30
CA LEU A 343 -11.49 15.32 3.92
C LEU A 343 -12.54 16.13 3.14
N GLU A 344 -12.12 17.07 2.31
CA GLU A 344 -12.97 17.83 1.39
C GLU A 344 -13.71 16.89 0.40
N GLU A 345 -13.10 15.75 0.08
CA GLU A 345 -13.75 14.75 -0.76
C GLU A 345 -14.93 14.07 -0.04
N ILE A 346 -14.93 13.99 1.30
CA ILE A 346 -16.09 13.55 2.08
C ILE A 346 -17.25 14.53 1.87
N GLU A 347 -17.00 15.84 2.02
CA GLU A 347 -18.02 16.89 1.80
C GLU A 347 -18.59 16.78 0.39
N LYS A 348 -17.71 16.72 -0.61
CA LYS A 348 -18.11 16.64 -2.02
C LYS A 348 -18.98 15.40 -2.31
N LYS A 349 -18.63 14.22 -1.79
CA LYS A 349 -19.39 12.98 -1.96
C LYS A 349 -20.76 13.03 -1.29
N VAL A 350 -20.85 13.65 -0.12
CA VAL A 350 -22.11 13.82 0.60
C VAL A 350 -22.98 14.90 -0.06
N ASP A 351 -22.41 16.03 -0.45
CA ASP A 351 -23.13 17.14 -1.07
C ASP A 351 -23.64 16.81 -2.49
N SER A 352 -22.93 15.92 -3.21
CA SER A 352 -23.38 15.38 -4.50
C SER A 352 -24.41 14.25 -4.39
N ASN A 353 -24.80 13.84 -3.18
CA ASN A 353 -25.67 12.69 -2.89
C ASN A 353 -25.11 11.33 -3.34
N GLU A 354 -23.80 11.20 -3.54
CA GLU A 354 -23.15 9.89 -3.71
C GLU A 354 -23.12 9.11 -2.37
N ALA A 355 -23.10 9.85 -1.25
CA ALA A 355 -23.28 9.33 0.10
C ALA A 355 -24.27 10.22 0.87
N LYS A 356 -24.86 9.70 1.94
CA LYS A 356 -25.73 10.49 2.85
C LYS A 356 -24.92 11.09 3.99
N LEU A 357 -23.89 10.39 4.46
CA LEU A 357 -22.96 10.87 5.48
C LEU A 357 -21.58 10.28 5.28
N GLY A 358 -20.57 10.95 5.81
CA GLY A 358 -19.21 10.46 5.83
C GLY A 358 -18.58 10.56 7.22
N PHE A 359 -17.62 9.65 7.50
CA PHE A 359 -16.87 9.63 8.75
C PHE A 359 -15.40 9.80 8.47
N SER A 360 -14.75 10.75 9.14
CA SER A 360 -13.28 10.83 9.22
C SER A 360 -12.78 10.10 10.46
N LEU A 361 -11.73 9.30 10.30
CA LEU A 361 -11.14 8.47 11.34
C LEU A 361 -9.75 8.97 11.71
N PHE A 362 -9.31 8.64 12.92
CA PHE A 362 -7.91 8.74 13.28
C PHE A 362 -7.12 7.64 12.55
N ALA A 363 -5.97 7.99 11.96
CA ALA A 363 -5.16 7.05 11.21
C ALA A 363 -4.65 5.92 12.11
N THR A 364 -4.68 4.70 11.61
CA THR A 364 -4.10 3.54 12.29
C THR A 364 -2.61 3.79 12.55
N GLN A 365 -2.16 3.53 13.78
CA GLN A 365 -0.77 3.74 14.17
C GLN A 365 0.09 2.52 13.80
N MET A 366 1.37 2.74 13.51
CA MET A 366 2.30 1.69 13.10
C MET A 366 2.44 0.58 14.15
N GLU A 367 2.36 0.92 15.44
CA GLU A 367 2.39 -0.02 16.55
C GLU A 367 1.23 -1.01 16.50
N ASN A 368 0.05 -0.57 16.04
CA ASN A 368 -1.10 -1.45 15.84
C ASN A 368 -0.83 -2.45 14.70
N VAL A 369 -0.28 -1.97 13.58
CA VAL A 369 0.07 -2.82 12.43
C VAL A 369 1.06 -3.91 12.86
N ILE A 370 2.12 -3.53 13.55
CA ILE A 370 3.14 -4.43 14.09
C ILE A 370 2.50 -5.44 15.05
N SER A 371 1.71 -4.96 16.01
CA SER A 371 1.06 -5.82 17.00
C SER A 371 0.15 -6.88 16.38
N PHE A 372 -0.61 -6.51 15.33
CA PHE A 372 -1.46 -7.46 14.60
C PHE A 372 -0.63 -8.48 13.84
N ALA A 373 0.37 -8.03 13.09
CA ALA A 373 1.24 -8.91 12.31
C ALA A 373 2.01 -9.90 13.21
N ASP A 374 2.54 -9.44 14.34
CA ASP A 374 3.28 -10.27 15.30
C ASP A 374 2.40 -11.35 15.94
N LYS A 375 1.14 -11.01 16.22
CA LYS A 375 0.15 -11.94 16.78
C LYS A 375 -0.52 -12.80 15.71
N LYS A 376 -0.15 -12.67 14.44
CA LYS A 376 -0.79 -13.36 13.28
C LYS A 376 -2.29 -13.07 13.20
N LEU A 377 -2.68 -11.86 13.58
CA LEU A 377 -4.04 -11.39 13.49
C LEU A 377 -4.24 -10.59 12.20
N THR A 378 -5.46 -10.62 11.70
CA THR A 378 -5.85 -9.87 10.51
C THR A 378 -6.59 -8.61 10.91
N MET A 379 -6.19 -7.48 10.35
CA MET A 379 -6.89 -6.22 10.52
C MET A 379 -8.17 -6.19 9.68
N PRO A 380 -9.19 -5.40 10.08
CA PRO A 380 -10.35 -5.17 9.24
C PRO A 380 -9.98 -4.63 7.85
N PRO A 381 -10.83 -4.83 6.84
CA PRO A 381 -10.54 -4.32 5.50
C PRO A 381 -10.41 -2.79 5.51
N LYS A 382 -9.47 -2.28 4.70
CA LYS A 382 -9.28 -0.84 4.57
C LYS A 382 -8.97 -0.15 5.90
N SER A 383 -8.04 -0.75 6.67
CA SER A 383 -7.55 -0.23 7.96
C SER A 383 -6.36 0.71 7.82
N THR A 384 -5.57 0.56 6.78
CA THR A 384 -4.33 1.29 6.56
C THR A 384 -4.25 1.82 5.14
N TRP A 385 -3.71 3.01 4.98
CA TRP A 385 -3.27 3.55 3.71
C TRP A 385 -1.85 4.07 3.88
N PHE A 386 -0.88 3.26 3.50
CA PHE A 386 0.52 3.69 3.48
C PHE A 386 0.76 4.66 2.33
N ASP A 387 1.43 5.77 2.61
CA ASP A 387 1.64 6.88 1.68
C ASP A 387 2.98 7.61 1.95
N PRO A 388 3.74 7.96 0.92
CA PRO A 388 3.55 7.61 -0.50
C PRO A 388 3.87 6.15 -0.81
N LYS A 389 3.31 5.63 -1.90
CA LYS A 389 3.55 4.25 -2.35
C LYS A 389 4.69 4.17 -3.36
N PRO A 390 5.50 3.08 -3.34
CA PRO A 390 6.45 2.80 -4.40
C PRO A 390 5.77 2.70 -5.77
N LEU A 391 6.42 3.25 -6.81
CA LEU A 391 5.95 3.12 -8.18
C LEU A 391 6.10 1.69 -8.71
N ASP A 392 5.17 1.27 -9.55
CA ASP A 392 5.34 0.13 -10.42
C ASP A 392 6.16 0.53 -11.66
N GLY A 393 7.11 -0.32 -12.05
CA GLY A 393 7.85 -0.14 -13.30
C GLY A 393 9.19 0.60 -13.22
N LEU A 394 9.62 1.03 -12.06
CA LEU A 394 10.99 1.55 -11.90
C LEU A 394 12.04 0.46 -12.02
N VAL A 395 11.72 -0.75 -11.55
CA VAL A 395 12.55 -1.95 -11.69
C VAL A 395 11.62 -3.17 -11.69
N ALA A 396 12.03 -4.23 -12.40
CA ALA A 396 11.28 -5.48 -12.54
C ALA A 396 12.22 -6.70 -12.51
#